data_7cff1e07408c3bc730a2a32a2a58fd5f
#
_entry.id   7cff1e07408c3bc730a2a32a2a58fd5f
#
_cell.length_a   1.000
_cell.length_b   1.000
_cell.length_c   1.000
_cell.angle_alpha   90.00
_cell.angle_beta   90.00
_cell.angle_gamma   90.00
#
_symmetry.space_group_name_H-M   'P 1'
#
loop_
_entity.id
_entity.type
_entity.pdbx_description
1 polymer ?
#
loop_
_entity_poly.entity_id
_entity_poly.type
_entity_poly.pdbx_seq_one_letter_code
_entity_poly.pdbx_strand_id
1 'polypeptide(L)'
;MSWSREEALTDPAVVEPMKFLSEFRFSLKGIPTEIAVRLYQPVHSGEIVARRSHDLVIEGLNQTAAEDCADDSSEGEVLHAAVNELICVYNAARAQGLTPTASWLKANADFR
;
A
#
# COMPACT_ATOMS: atom_id res chain seq x y z
N MET A 1 14.83 -10.67 33.25
CA MET A 1 13.55 -10.04 32.94
C MET A 1 13.42 -9.85 31.42
N SER A 2 12.35 -10.33 30.82
CA SER A 2 12.16 -10.21 29.37
C SER A 2 11.01 -9.26 29.07
N TRP A 3 11.14 -8.51 27.98
CA TRP A 3 10.13 -7.60 27.50
C TRP A 3 9.40 -8.21 26.31
N SER A 4 8.08 -8.10 26.27
CA SER A 4 7.34 -8.36 25.04
C SER A 4 7.51 -7.16 24.11
N ARG A 5 7.23 -7.38 22.81
CA ARG A 5 7.30 -6.28 21.83
C ARG A 5 6.33 -5.15 22.17
N GLU A 6 5.16 -5.51 22.65
CA GLU A 6 4.14 -4.55 23.02
C GLU A 6 4.57 -3.74 24.24
N GLU A 7 5.12 -4.42 25.25
CA GLU A 7 5.58 -3.74 26.47
C GLU A 7 6.74 -2.80 26.19
N ALA A 8 7.66 -3.18 25.29
CA ALA A 8 8.82 -2.37 24.97
C ALA A 8 8.44 -1.02 24.34
N LEU A 9 7.25 -0.93 23.74
CA LEU A 9 6.80 0.25 23.00
C LEU A 9 5.62 0.97 23.67
N THR A 10 5.43 0.75 24.99
CA THR A 10 4.31 1.37 25.71
C THR A 10 4.62 2.73 26.31
N ASP A 11 5.88 3.19 26.24
CA ASP A 11 6.23 4.51 26.76
C ASP A 11 5.40 5.60 26.04
N PRO A 12 4.85 6.59 26.79
CA PRO A 12 4.06 7.65 26.19
C PRO A 12 4.79 8.48 25.13
N ALA A 13 6.12 8.44 25.12
CA ALA A 13 6.91 9.13 24.09
C ALA A 13 6.92 8.39 22.76
N VAL A 14 6.51 7.12 22.73
CA VAL A 14 6.45 6.32 21.50
C VAL A 14 5.11 6.54 20.84
N VAL A 15 5.14 7.01 19.59
CA VAL A 15 3.94 7.33 18.83
C VAL A 15 3.83 6.39 17.63
N GLU A 16 2.66 5.79 17.47
CA GLU A 16 2.31 4.90 16.34
C GLU A 16 3.36 3.80 16.08
N PRO A 17 3.70 2.98 17.09
CA PRO A 17 4.65 1.89 16.85
C PRO A 17 4.07 0.85 15.90
N MET A 18 4.83 0.49 14.88
CA MET A 18 4.42 -0.48 13.87
C MET A 18 5.49 -1.53 13.67
N LYS A 19 5.05 -2.75 13.38
CA LYS A 19 5.92 -3.84 12.99
C LYS A 19 5.85 -4.01 11.47
N PHE A 20 7.00 -4.06 10.82
CA PHE A 20 7.07 -4.39 9.39
C PHE A 20 6.83 -5.89 9.22
N LEU A 21 5.89 -6.24 8.36
CA LEU A 21 5.57 -7.64 8.09
C LEU A 21 6.24 -8.15 6.82
N SER A 22 6.02 -7.46 5.70
CA SER A 22 6.52 -7.91 4.41
C SER A 22 6.50 -6.79 3.40
N GLU A 23 7.29 -6.97 2.33
CA GLU A 23 7.33 -6.05 1.21
C GLU A 23 7.24 -6.85 -0.08
N PHE A 24 6.42 -6.38 -1.00
CA PHE A 24 6.24 -6.97 -2.30
C PHE A 24 6.49 -5.92 -3.37
N ARG A 25 7.12 -6.31 -4.47
CA ARG A 25 7.42 -5.41 -5.57
C ARG A 25 6.92 -6.00 -6.87
N PHE A 26 6.38 -5.17 -7.72
CA PHE A 26 5.85 -5.58 -9.03
C PHE A 26 5.79 -4.39 -9.96
N SER A 27 5.61 -4.68 -11.24
CA SER A 27 5.36 -3.65 -12.25
C SER A 27 4.07 -3.96 -12.98
N LEU A 28 3.38 -2.93 -13.44
CA LEU A 28 2.19 -3.11 -14.27
C LEU A 28 2.61 -3.21 -15.74
N LYS A 29 1.86 -3.98 -16.52
CA LYS A 29 2.17 -4.19 -17.92
C LYS A 29 2.18 -2.86 -18.69
N GLY A 30 3.27 -2.58 -19.38
CA GLY A 30 3.45 -1.33 -20.12
C GLY A 30 4.02 -0.19 -19.29
N ILE A 31 4.19 -0.37 -17.98
CA ILE A 31 4.77 0.62 -17.09
C ILE A 31 6.01 0.00 -16.43
N PRO A 32 7.22 0.41 -16.81
CA PRO A 32 8.44 -0.22 -16.30
C PRO A 32 8.77 0.12 -14.86
N THR A 33 8.16 1.16 -14.31
CA THR A 33 8.41 1.58 -12.93
C THR A 33 7.93 0.52 -11.94
N GLU A 34 8.78 0.15 -11.00
CA GLU A 34 8.46 -0.82 -9.97
C GLU A 34 7.64 -0.18 -8.86
N ILE A 35 6.58 -0.86 -8.47
CA ILE A 35 5.71 -0.44 -7.38
C ILE A 35 5.99 -1.36 -6.19
N ALA A 36 6.21 -0.79 -5.02
CA ALA A 36 6.38 -1.56 -3.79
C ALA A 36 5.13 -1.42 -2.92
N VAL A 37 4.72 -2.54 -2.32
CA VAL A 37 3.65 -2.58 -1.33
C VAL A 37 4.24 -3.15 -0.05
N ARG A 38 4.16 -2.40 1.04
CA ARG A 38 4.63 -2.84 2.35
C ARG A 38 3.44 -3.07 3.26
N LEU A 39 3.50 -4.17 4.00
CA LEU A 39 2.50 -4.52 5.00
C LEU A 39 3.07 -4.27 6.38
N TYR A 40 2.30 -3.56 7.21
CA TYR A 40 2.65 -3.22 8.57
C TYR A 40 1.54 -3.65 9.52
N GLN A 41 1.90 -3.89 10.76
CA GLN A 41 0.93 -4.14 11.82
C GLN A 41 1.24 -3.21 12.98
N PRO A 42 0.28 -2.35 13.38
CA PRO A 42 0.44 -1.57 14.61
C PRO A 42 0.68 -2.50 15.78
N VAL A 43 1.65 -2.15 16.63
CA VAL A 43 2.12 -3.05 17.72
C VAL A 43 1.00 -3.40 18.69
N HIS A 44 0.07 -2.47 18.92
CA HIS A 44 -1.01 -2.66 19.88
C HIS A 44 -2.35 -3.01 19.22
N SER A 45 -2.32 -3.45 17.96
CA SER A 45 -3.53 -3.78 17.19
C SER A 45 -3.29 -5.05 16.38
N GLY A 46 -4.38 -5.75 16.07
CA GLY A 46 -4.32 -6.90 15.16
C GLY A 46 -4.51 -6.53 13.70
N GLU A 47 -4.78 -5.25 13.42
CA GLU A 47 -5.00 -4.81 12.04
C GLU A 47 -3.72 -4.83 11.22
N ILE A 48 -3.86 -5.11 9.93
CA ILE A 48 -2.76 -5.05 8.97
C ILE A 48 -3.00 -3.87 8.06
N VAL A 49 -1.98 -3.03 7.89
CA VAL A 49 -2.04 -1.83 7.06
C VAL A 49 -1.13 -2.00 5.86
N ALA A 50 -1.64 -1.74 4.68
CA ALA A 50 -0.85 -1.76 3.44
C ALA A 50 -0.52 -0.33 3.01
N ARG A 51 0.74 -0.12 2.61
CA ARG A 51 1.20 1.16 2.06
C ARG A 51 1.85 0.91 0.72
N ARG A 52 1.51 1.73 -0.26
CA ARG A 52 2.05 1.63 -1.62
C ARG A 52 3.06 2.76 -1.87
N SER A 53 4.12 2.43 -2.61
CA SER A 53 5.11 3.44 -3.01
C SER A 53 4.55 4.42 -4.04
N HIS A 54 3.59 3.97 -4.84
CA HIS A 54 2.99 4.78 -5.91
C HIS A 54 1.49 4.52 -5.97
N ASP A 55 0.75 5.52 -6.41
CA ASP A 55 -0.66 5.40 -6.79
C ASP A 55 -0.81 5.70 -8.27
N LEU A 56 -1.88 5.19 -8.86
CA LEU A 56 -2.24 5.53 -10.23
C LEU A 56 -3.11 6.79 -10.22
N VAL A 57 -2.60 7.84 -10.84
CA VAL A 57 -3.32 9.09 -11.02
C VAL A 57 -3.32 9.41 -12.50
N ILE A 58 -4.47 9.27 -13.14
CA ILE A 58 -4.62 9.41 -14.58
C ILE A 58 -5.51 10.60 -14.87
N GLU A 59 -4.97 11.56 -15.62
CA GLU A 59 -5.70 12.76 -15.99
C GLU A 59 -6.95 12.39 -16.81
N GLY A 60 -8.08 12.96 -16.43
CA GLY A 60 -9.34 12.68 -17.09
C GLY A 60 -10.08 11.46 -16.57
N LEU A 61 -9.50 10.72 -15.65
CA LEU A 61 -10.14 9.58 -15.01
C LEU A 61 -10.50 9.95 -13.58
N ASN A 62 -11.76 9.72 -13.20
CA ASN A 62 -12.26 10.10 -11.88
C ASN A 62 -12.02 9.06 -10.79
N GLN A 63 -11.33 7.97 -11.11
CA GLN A 63 -11.02 6.93 -10.14
C GLN A 63 -9.61 7.10 -9.60
N THR A 64 -9.48 7.06 -8.28
CA THR A 64 -8.19 7.05 -7.61
C THR A 64 -8.21 5.90 -6.60
N ALA A 65 -7.07 5.23 -6.45
CA ALA A 65 -6.93 4.21 -5.43
C ALA A 65 -6.79 4.88 -4.05
N ALA A 66 -7.37 4.27 -3.03
CA ALA A 66 -7.17 4.72 -1.66
C ALA A 66 -5.69 4.52 -1.27
N GLU A 67 -5.16 5.41 -0.45
CA GLU A 67 -3.75 5.37 -0.10
C GLU A 67 -3.39 4.21 0.83
N ASP A 68 -4.23 3.95 1.82
CA ASP A 68 -3.98 2.91 2.80
C ASP A 68 -5.18 1.98 2.94
N CYS A 69 -4.90 0.70 3.12
CA CYS A 69 -5.90 -0.28 3.49
C CYS A 69 -5.60 -0.77 4.91
N ALA A 70 -6.61 -0.76 5.77
CA ALA A 70 -6.50 -1.32 7.10
C ALA A 70 -7.62 -2.35 7.27
N ASP A 71 -7.27 -3.54 7.74
CA ASP A 71 -8.22 -4.63 7.86
C ASP A 71 -7.72 -5.61 8.91
N ASP A 72 -8.65 -6.32 9.55
CA ASP A 72 -8.36 -7.42 10.46
C ASP A 72 -8.05 -8.71 9.70
N SER A 73 -8.05 -8.68 8.39
CA SER A 73 -7.86 -9.83 7.52
C SER A 73 -6.41 -10.28 7.48
N SER A 74 -6.16 -11.39 6.80
CA SER A 74 -4.82 -11.94 6.62
C SER A 74 -3.96 -11.01 5.74
N GLU A 75 -2.64 -11.20 5.80
CA GLU A 75 -1.72 -10.45 4.93
C GLU A 75 -2.07 -10.59 3.46
N GLY A 76 -2.45 -11.81 3.04
CA GLY A 76 -2.81 -12.05 1.63
C GLY A 76 -4.03 -11.26 1.19
N GLU A 77 -5.03 -11.15 2.05
CA GLU A 77 -6.24 -10.39 1.74
C GLU A 77 -5.97 -8.90 1.67
N VAL A 78 -5.20 -8.38 2.61
CA VAL A 78 -4.83 -6.95 2.63
C VAL A 78 -3.97 -6.61 1.41
N LEU A 79 -3.00 -7.47 1.08
CA LEU A 79 -2.18 -7.30 -0.12
C LEU A 79 -3.04 -7.32 -1.39
N HIS A 80 -3.95 -8.28 -1.49
CA HIS A 80 -4.84 -8.39 -2.65
C HIS A 80 -5.68 -7.12 -2.81
N ALA A 81 -6.25 -6.60 -1.73
CA ALA A 81 -7.05 -5.39 -1.77
C ALA A 81 -6.22 -4.19 -2.26
N ALA A 82 -5.01 -4.02 -1.73
CA ALA A 82 -4.13 -2.92 -2.11
C ALA A 82 -3.73 -2.99 -3.59
N VAL A 83 -3.40 -4.17 -4.08
CA VAL A 83 -3.04 -4.38 -5.49
C VAL A 83 -4.25 -4.21 -6.39
N ASN A 84 -5.39 -4.75 -5.97
CA ASN A 84 -6.61 -4.70 -6.78
C ASN A 84 -7.11 -3.27 -7.00
N GLU A 85 -6.92 -2.38 -6.03
CA GLU A 85 -7.27 -0.97 -6.21
C GLU A 85 -6.47 -0.35 -7.37
N LEU A 86 -5.18 -0.67 -7.48
CA LEU A 86 -4.35 -0.22 -8.59
C LEU A 86 -4.82 -0.86 -9.90
N ILE A 87 -5.12 -2.15 -9.90
CA ILE A 87 -5.56 -2.87 -11.09
C ILE A 87 -6.88 -2.33 -11.62
N CYS A 88 -7.81 -1.99 -10.74
CA CYS A 88 -9.11 -1.43 -11.16
C CYS A 88 -8.92 -0.10 -11.90
N VAL A 89 -8.07 0.78 -11.40
CA VAL A 89 -7.77 2.05 -12.07
C VAL A 89 -7.07 1.81 -13.40
N TYR A 90 -6.10 0.90 -13.42
CA TYR A 90 -5.37 0.53 -14.63
C TYR A 90 -6.30 0.00 -15.71
N ASN A 91 -7.18 -0.93 -15.35
CA ASN A 91 -8.12 -1.51 -16.31
C ASN A 91 -9.15 -0.50 -16.81
N ALA A 92 -9.62 0.40 -15.94
CA ALA A 92 -10.56 1.45 -16.33
C ALA A 92 -9.93 2.39 -17.37
N ALA A 93 -8.65 2.74 -17.18
CA ALA A 93 -7.94 3.59 -18.13
C ALA A 93 -7.75 2.88 -19.48
N ARG A 94 -7.39 1.60 -19.45
CA ARG A 94 -7.23 0.83 -20.68
C ARG A 94 -8.55 0.65 -21.44
N ALA A 95 -9.64 0.49 -20.71
CA ALA A 95 -10.96 0.38 -21.31
C ALA A 95 -11.35 1.66 -22.04
N GLN A 96 -10.80 2.81 -21.67
CA GLN A 96 -11.00 4.07 -22.38
C GLN A 96 -10.02 4.29 -23.53
N GLY A 97 -9.19 3.30 -23.85
CA GLY A 97 -8.23 3.38 -24.94
C GLY A 97 -6.93 4.09 -24.60
N LEU A 98 -6.70 4.37 -23.32
CA LEU A 98 -5.47 5.01 -22.89
C LEU A 98 -4.30 4.02 -22.89
N THR A 99 -3.13 4.49 -23.26
CA THR A 99 -1.92 3.68 -23.31
C THR A 99 -1.15 3.80 -21.99
N PRO A 100 -0.79 2.69 -21.32
CA PRO A 100 -0.03 2.74 -20.08
C PRO A 100 1.31 3.46 -20.27
N THR A 101 1.59 4.40 -19.37
CA THR A 101 2.86 5.12 -19.33
C THR A 101 3.32 5.30 -17.90
N ALA A 102 4.62 5.54 -17.71
CA ALA A 102 5.17 5.80 -16.38
C ALA A 102 4.55 7.03 -15.72
N SER A 103 4.02 7.97 -16.50
CA SER A 103 3.38 9.17 -15.96
C SER A 103 2.08 8.90 -15.22
N TRP A 104 1.51 7.70 -15.36
CA TRP A 104 0.33 7.30 -14.58
C TRP A 104 0.65 7.09 -13.11
N LEU A 105 1.92 6.85 -12.78
CA LEU A 105 2.33 6.59 -11.40
C LEU A 105 2.76 7.88 -10.73
N LYS A 106 2.24 8.09 -9.53
CA LYS A 106 2.62 9.20 -8.67
C LYS A 106 3.21 8.64 -7.40
N ALA A 107 4.44 9.03 -7.09
CA ALA A 107 5.12 8.57 -5.88
C ALA A 107 4.43 9.13 -4.63
N ASN A 108 4.27 8.26 -3.63
CA ASN A 108 3.73 8.67 -2.33
C ASN A 108 4.86 9.17 -1.44
N ALA A 109 4.78 10.44 -1.05
CA ALA A 109 5.81 11.06 -0.23
C ALA A 109 5.92 10.43 1.15
N ASP A 110 4.82 9.86 1.65
CA ASP A 110 4.75 9.25 2.97
C ASP A 110 5.09 7.77 2.99
N PHE A 111 5.50 7.22 1.86
CA PHE A 111 5.86 5.79 1.80
C PHE A 111 7.14 5.54 2.58
N ARG A 112 7.07 4.57 3.47
CA ARG A 112 8.19 4.24 4.36
C ARG A 112 8.40 2.75 4.44
#